data_c3ec7cd7d2d8345ab274b34d88459372
#
_entry.id   c3ec7cd7d2d8345ab274b34d88459372
#
_cell.length_a   1.000
_cell.length_b   1.000
_cell.length_c   1.000
_cell.angle_alpha   90.00
_cell.angle_beta   90.00
_cell.angle_gamma   90.00
#
_symmetry.space_group_name_H-M   'P 1'
#
loop_
_entity.id
_entity.type
_entity.pdbx_description
1 polymer ?
#
loop_
_entity_poly.entity_id
_entity_poly.type
_entity_poly.pdbx_seq_one_letter_code
_entity_poly.pdbx_strand_id
1 'polypeptide(L)'
;MPVPADDILISVLILSIPSRTESVTALMKKLEGQLGNRRSVEILVLTDNKSQSISEKRNVLLRAARGQFVCFMDDDDGIANDYIDQLLTAVKENPSVDCVSFNQFCSLDGEPMNVEFGIGNPHGQLWRTQEGMLGDIKRPPYHMCLWRREIAQSEEFRPMYGANGQSTEDIDWLMRLYPKVQTEHHIDAPLHMYIYNSNTTASLVPQEQR
;
A
#
# COMPACT_ATOMS: atom_id res chain seq x y z
N MET A 1 16.77 21.65 -11.03
CA MET A 1 17.78 21.07 -10.11
C MET A 1 17.13 19.90 -9.41
N PRO A 2 17.84 18.79 -9.16
CA PRO A 2 17.27 17.69 -8.36
C PRO A 2 16.95 18.21 -6.95
N VAL A 3 15.83 17.71 -6.41
CA VAL A 3 15.42 18.04 -5.03
C VAL A 3 16.42 17.35 -4.08
N PRO A 4 16.98 18.04 -3.08
CA PRO A 4 17.77 17.39 -2.04
C PRO A 4 17.00 16.25 -1.40
N ALA A 5 17.68 15.16 -1.04
CA ALA A 5 17.02 13.99 -0.47
C ALA A 5 16.29 14.30 0.84
N ASP A 6 16.83 15.26 1.61
CA ASP A 6 16.27 15.68 2.91
C ASP A 6 14.94 16.43 2.80
N ASP A 7 14.55 16.87 1.59
CA ASP A 7 13.30 17.58 1.35
C ASP A 7 12.13 16.65 0.95
N ILE A 8 12.41 15.36 0.69
CA ILE A 8 11.37 14.39 0.31
C ILE A 8 10.80 13.75 1.57
N LEU A 9 9.51 14.00 1.81
CA LEU A 9 8.81 13.45 2.97
C LEU A 9 8.25 12.05 2.68
N ILE A 10 7.70 11.83 1.49
CA ILE A 10 6.99 10.59 1.16
C ILE A 10 7.48 10.03 -0.17
N SER A 11 7.75 8.72 -0.22
CA SER A 11 7.92 7.95 -1.44
C SER A 11 6.72 7.02 -1.63
N VAL A 12 5.96 7.20 -2.70
CA VAL A 12 4.91 6.27 -3.15
C VAL A 12 5.53 5.29 -4.13
N LEU A 13 5.48 4.01 -3.80
CA LEU A 13 6.17 2.92 -4.51
C LEU A 13 5.15 2.04 -5.25
N ILE A 14 5.21 2.02 -6.57
CA ILE A 14 4.22 1.35 -7.43
C ILE A 14 4.89 0.25 -8.25
N LEU A 15 4.36 -0.97 -8.15
CA LEU A 15 4.73 -2.07 -9.00
C LEU A 15 3.73 -2.20 -10.14
N SER A 16 4.19 -2.48 -11.35
CA SER A 16 3.30 -2.71 -12.49
C SER A 16 3.85 -3.75 -13.46
N ILE A 17 3.03 -4.12 -14.43
CA ILE A 17 3.37 -4.98 -15.57
C ILE A 17 2.78 -4.37 -16.86
N PRO A 18 3.32 -4.66 -18.06
CA PRO A 18 2.85 -4.07 -19.30
C PRO A 18 1.37 -4.25 -19.59
N SER A 19 0.77 -5.38 -19.16
CA SER A 19 -0.67 -5.63 -19.34
C SER A 19 -1.56 -4.72 -18.49
N ARG A 20 -1.01 -3.98 -17.52
CA ARG A 20 -1.70 -3.05 -16.62
C ARG A 20 -1.37 -1.58 -16.89
N THR A 21 -0.87 -1.27 -18.08
CA THR A 21 -0.48 0.09 -18.47
C THR A 21 -1.63 1.10 -18.31
N GLU A 22 -2.86 0.71 -18.61
CA GLU A 22 -4.02 1.59 -18.46
C GLU A 22 -4.30 1.90 -16.97
N SER A 23 -4.27 0.89 -16.11
CA SER A 23 -4.50 1.04 -14.67
C SER A 23 -3.44 1.94 -14.03
N VAL A 24 -2.15 1.63 -14.24
CA VAL A 24 -1.07 2.45 -13.68
C VAL A 24 -1.11 3.88 -14.23
N THR A 25 -1.49 4.08 -15.49
CA THR A 25 -1.63 5.42 -16.09
C THR A 25 -2.77 6.21 -15.42
N ALA A 26 -3.89 5.57 -15.13
CA ALA A 26 -5.02 6.19 -14.43
C ALA A 26 -4.63 6.59 -12.99
N LEU A 27 -3.97 5.69 -12.26
CA LEU A 27 -3.46 5.96 -10.92
C LEU A 27 -2.45 7.12 -10.92
N MET A 28 -1.48 7.09 -11.85
CA MET A 28 -0.47 8.16 -12.00
C MET A 28 -1.11 9.52 -12.26
N LYS A 29 -2.08 9.62 -13.16
CA LYS A 29 -2.81 10.87 -13.43
C LYS A 29 -3.48 11.42 -12.17
N LYS A 30 -4.05 10.54 -11.35
CA LYS A 30 -4.71 10.93 -10.10
C LYS A 30 -3.70 11.43 -9.08
N LEU A 31 -2.57 10.74 -8.92
CA LEU A 31 -1.48 11.15 -8.05
C LEU A 31 -0.84 12.47 -8.50
N GLU A 32 -0.51 12.60 -9.78
CA GLU A 32 0.08 13.81 -10.35
C GLU A 32 -0.85 15.03 -10.21
N GLY A 33 -2.16 14.82 -10.40
CA GLY A 33 -3.17 15.85 -10.18
C GLY A 33 -3.20 16.38 -8.74
N GLN A 34 -2.99 15.47 -7.77
CA GLN A 34 -2.90 15.84 -6.35
C GLN A 34 -1.55 16.46 -5.98
N LEU A 35 -0.46 16.03 -6.62
CA LEU A 35 0.87 16.58 -6.36
C LEU A 35 0.99 18.05 -6.76
N GLY A 36 0.48 18.45 -7.89
CA GLY A 36 0.68 19.79 -8.43
C GLY A 36 2.19 20.11 -8.53
N ASN A 37 2.62 21.20 -7.87
CA ASN A 37 4.03 21.63 -7.85
C ASN A 37 4.81 21.16 -6.60
N ARG A 38 4.25 20.26 -5.80
CA ARG A 38 4.90 19.77 -4.57
C ARG A 38 6.11 18.89 -4.90
N ARG A 39 7.23 19.17 -4.22
CA ARG A 39 8.48 18.41 -4.37
C ARG A 39 8.77 17.50 -3.18
N SER A 40 7.93 17.55 -2.15
CA SER A 40 8.09 16.75 -0.93
C SER A 40 7.57 15.32 -1.06
N VAL A 41 7.01 14.96 -2.21
CA VAL A 41 6.57 13.58 -2.51
C VAL A 41 7.21 13.15 -3.81
N GLU A 42 7.76 11.95 -3.83
CA GLU A 42 8.19 11.28 -5.06
C GLU A 42 7.33 10.06 -5.32
N ILE A 43 7.15 9.74 -6.59
CA ILE A 43 6.48 8.52 -7.04
C ILE A 43 7.50 7.70 -7.81
N LEU A 44 7.73 6.47 -7.38
CA LEU A 44 8.62 5.52 -8.05
C LEU A 44 7.79 4.39 -8.63
N VAL A 45 7.86 4.21 -9.95
CA VAL A 45 7.14 3.13 -10.65
C VAL A 45 8.15 2.16 -11.24
N LEU A 46 7.99 0.88 -10.95
CA LEU A 46 8.77 -0.18 -11.56
C LEU A 46 7.86 -1.09 -12.36
N THR A 47 8.04 -1.06 -13.69
CA THR A 47 7.32 -1.92 -14.62
C THR A 47 8.28 -2.91 -15.25
N ASP A 48 7.92 -4.20 -15.22
CA ASP A 48 8.66 -5.26 -15.89
C ASP A 48 7.69 -6.27 -16.54
N ASN A 49 8.20 -7.12 -17.42
CA ASN A 49 7.43 -8.17 -18.11
C ASN A 49 7.37 -9.49 -17.30
N LYS A 50 7.27 -9.41 -15.99
CA LYS A 50 7.31 -10.56 -15.07
C LYS A 50 8.67 -11.27 -15.01
N SER A 51 9.75 -10.58 -15.34
CA SER A 51 11.11 -11.11 -15.21
C SER A 51 11.62 -11.13 -13.77
N GLN A 52 11.00 -10.32 -12.89
CA GLN A 52 11.29 -10.23 -11.48
C GLN A 52 10.06 -10.64 -10.64
N SER A 53 10.30 -11.28 -9.52
CA SER A 53 9.24 -11.53 -8.53
C SER A 53 8.72 -10.23 -7.91
N ILE A 54 7.53 -10.27 -7.32
CA ILE A 54 6.96 -9.14 -6.58
C ILE A 54 7.93 -8.70 -5.47
N SER A 55 8.50 -9.65 -4.71
CA SER A 55 9.46 -9.37 -3.65
C SER A 55 10.70 -8.63 -4.15
N GLU A 56 11.27 -9.05 -5.27
CA GLU A 56 12.44 -8.37 -5.87
C GLU A 56 12.09 -6.94 -6.27
N LYS A 57 10.95 -6.73 -6.93
CA LYS A 57 10.50 -5.39 -7.32
C LYS A 57 10.26 -4.48 -6.12
N ARG A 58 9.59 -5.00 -5.06
CA ARG A 58 9.39 -4.25 -3.82
C ARG A 58 10.73 -3.86 -3.19
N ASN A 59 11.69 -4.76 -3.13
CA ASN A 59 13.03 -4.47 -2.59
C ASN A 59 13.78 -3.43 -3.43
N VAL A 60 13.68 -3.48 -4.75
CA VAL A 60 14.29 -2.47 -5.64
C VAL A 60 13.72 -1.09 -5.37
N LEU A 61 12.39 -0.96 -5.33
CA LEU A 61 11.72 0.30 -5.06
C LEU A 61 12.03 0.83 -3.65
N LEU A 62 12.01 -0.05 -2.66
CA LEU A 62 12.28 0.32 -1.27
C LEU A 62 13.72 0.84 -1.08
N ARG A 63 14.70 0.23 -1.75
CA ARG A 63 16.09 0.75 -1.74
C ARG A 63 16.25 2.06 -2.50
N ALA A 64 15.45 2.29 -3.55
CA ALA A 64 15.49 3.53 -4.33
C ALA A 64 14.78 4.71 -3.65
N ALA A 65 13.90 4.43 -2.70
CA ALA A 65 13.10 5.43 -1.99
C ALA A 65 13.99 6.40 -1.19
N ARG A 66 13.69 7.71 -1.31
CA ARG A 66 14.40 8.79 -0.61
C ARG A 66 13.54 9.49 0.44
N GLY A 67 12.22 9.31 0.40
CA GLY A 67 11.29 9.90 1.36
C GLY A 67 11.59 9.47 2.79
N GLN A 68 11.24 10.30 3.76
CA GLN A 68 11.32 9.93 5.17
C GLN A 68 10.33 8.80 5.50
N PHE A 69 9.23 8.75 4.76
CA PHE A 69 8.22 7.69 4.82
C PHE A 69 8.04 7.05 3.46
N VAL A 70 7.65 5.78 3.46
CA VAL A 70 7.35 5.00 2.25
C VAL A 70 5.99 4.32 2.37
N CYS A 71 5.27 4.19 1.26
CA CYS A 71 4.10 3.32 1.14
C CYS A 71 4.14 2.61 -0.21
N PHE A 72 3.62 1.39 -0.27
CA PHE A 72 3.37 0.71 -1.53
C PHE A 72 1.94 0.96 -1.98
N MET A 73 1.76 1.02 -3.28
CA MET A 73 0.45 1.16 -3.91
C MET A 73 0.37 0.18 -5.08
N ASP A 74 -0.63 -0.66 -5.10
CA ASP A 74 -0.85 -1.55 -6.22
C ASP A 74 -1.45 -0.76 -7.40
N ASP A 75 -1.08 -1.12 -8.62
CA ASP A 75 -1.36 -0.35 -9.83
C ASP A 75 -2.86 -0.36 -10.24
N ASP A 76 -3.67 -1.21 -9.62
CA ASP A 76 -5.11 -1.34 -9.81
C ASP A 76 -5.95 -0.82 -8.63
N ASP A 77 -5.31 -0.24 -7.61
CA ASP A 77 -5.97 0.34 -6.46
C ASP A 77 -6.45 1.78 -6.70
N GLY A 78 -7.42 2.20 -5.89
CA GLY A 78 -7.92 3.57 -5.86
C GLY A 78 -7.41 4.37 -4.65
N ILE A 79 -7.43 5.70 -4.78
CA ILE A 79 -7.08 6.62 -3.70
C ILE A 79 -8.16 7.69 -3.54
N ALA A 80 -8.29 8.26 -2.34
CA ALA A 80 -9.14 9.43 -2.08
C ALA A 80 -8.67 10.66 -2.88
N ASN A 81 -9.52 11.66 -3.05
CA ASN A 81 -9.18 12.86 -3.83
C ASN A 81 -8.18 13.78 -3.13
N ASP A 82 -8.03 13.64 -1.83
CA ASP A 82 -7.13 14.40 -0.96
C ASP A 82 -6.04 13.52 -0.30
N TYR A 83 -5.79 12.32 -0.88
CA TYR A 83 -4.84 11.33 -0.36
C TYR A 83 -3.48 11.93 -0.03
N ILE A 84 -2.86 12.63 -0.99
CA ILE A 84 -1.54 13.26 -0.80
C ILE A 84 -1.57 14.36 0.26
N ASP A 85 -2.64 15.16 0.31
CA ASP A 85 -2.76 16.23 1.31
C ASP A 85 -2.89 15.69 2.73
N GLN A 86 -3.71 14.67 2.92
CA GLN A 86 -3.89 14.01 4.21
C GLN A 86 -2.58 13.39 4.70
N LEU A 87 -1.88 12.66 3.84
CA LEU A 87 -0.60 12.04 4.18
C LEU A 87 0.48 13.07 4.51
N LEU A 88 0.60 14.14 3.72
CA LEU A 88 1.56 15.21 3.98
C LEU A 88 1.27 15.96 5.29
N THR A 89 0.00 16.18 5.60
CA THR A 89 -0.41 16.80 6.87
C THR A 89 0.01 15.90 8.02
N ALA A 90 -0.33 14.62 7.96
CA ALA A 90 -0.02 13.66 9.01
C ALA A 90 1.48 13.58 9.32
N VAL A 91 2.34 13.46 8.29
CA VAL A 91 3.79 13.34 8.52
C VAL A 91 4.44 14.65 8.96
N LYS A 92 3.90 15.82 8.58
CA LYS A 92 4.41 17.13 9.03
C LYS A 92 4.06 17.40 10.49
N GLU A 93 2.84 17.03 10.89
CA GLU A 93 2.38 17.21 12.28
C GLU A 93 2.99 16.17 13.22
N ASN A 94 3.34 15.00 12.70
CA ASN A 94 3.86 13.88 13.47
C ASN A 94 5.21 13.36 12.88
N PRO A 95 6.27 14.16 12.83
CA PRO A 95 7.49 13.80 12.11
C PRO A 95 8.28 12.64 12.73
N SER A 96 7.97 12.26 13.96
CA SER A 96 8.65 11.18 14.70
C SER A 96 7.89 9.86 14.74
N VAL A 97 6.70 9.76 14.14
CA VAL A 97 5.94 8.50 14.16
C VAL A 97 6.63 7.41 13.33
N ASP A 98 6.37 6.17 13.68
CA ASP A 98 6.88 5.00 12.95
C ASP A 98 5.97 4.60 11.80
N CYS A 99 4.66 4.78 11.98
CA CYS A 99 3.64 4.42 10.99
C CYS A 99 2.54 5.48 10.95
N VAL A 100 2.01 5.78 9.75
CA VAL A 100 0.74 6.47 9.59
C VAL A 100 -0.24 5.51 8.96
N SER A 101 -1.27 5.13 9.69
CA SER A 101 -2.37 4.30 9.23
C SER A 101 -3.59 5.13 8.85
N PHE A 102 -4.53 4.51 8.17
CA PHE A 102 -5.79 5.12 7.74
C PHE A 102 -6.84 4.04 7.48
N ASN A 103 -8.07 4.45 7.15
CA ASN A 103 -9.11 3.52 6.78
C ASN A 103 -9.04 3.17 5.28
N GLN A 104 -9.55 1.98 4.93
CA GLN A 104 -9.64 1.50 3.55
C GLN A 104 -11.11 1.18 3.25
N PHE A 105 -11.57 1.64 2.11
CA PHE A 105 -12.80 1.13 1.51
C PHE A 105 -12.47 -0.09 0.66
N CYS A 106 -13.19 -1.18 0.88
CA CYS A 106 -13.11 -2.39 0.05
C CYS A 106 -14.41 -2.63 -0.70
N SER A 107 -14.31 -3.10 -1.94
CA SER A 107 -15.41 -3.71 -2.66
C SER A 107 -15.02 -5.14 -3.02
N LEU A 108 -15.69 -6.13 -2.44
CA LEU A 108 -15.44 -7.54 -2.69
C LEU A 108 -16.56 -8.10 -3.56
N ASP A 109 -16.29 -8.30 -4.86
CA ASP A 109 -17.31 -8.69 -5.87
C ASP A 109 -18.55 -7.78 -5.86
N GLY A 110 -18.35 -6.48 -5.62
CA GLY A 110 -19.40 -5.46 -5.54
C GLY A 110 -20.00 -5.25 -4.14
N GLU A 111 -19.68 -6.09 -3.16
CA GLU A 111 -20.12 -5.89 -1.77
C GLU A 111 -19.18 -4.93 -1.06
N PRO A 112 -19.68 -3.82 -0.49
CA PRO A 112 -18.83 -2.86 0.22
C PRO A 112 -18.46 -3.35 1.62
N MET A 113 -17.27 -2.98 2.06
CA MET A 113 -16.76 -3.23 3.41
C MET A 113 -15.71 -2.19 3.75
N ASN A 114 -15.62 -1.75 5.01
CA ASN A 114 -14.54 -0.89 5.48
C ASN A 114 -13.50 -1.68 6.28
N VAL A 115 -12.26 -1.26 6.17
CA VAL A 115 -11.16 -1.76 6.99
C VAL A 115 -10.54 -0.59 7.74
N GLU A 116 -10.50 -0.69 9.06
CA GLU A 116 -9.76 0.22 9.92
C GLU A 116 -8.36 -0.38 10.17
N PHE A 117 -7.32 0.30 9.71
CA PHE A 117 -5.95 -0.09 10.02
C PHE A 117 -5.45 0.59 11.28
N GLY A 118 -4.79 -0.17 12.16
CA GLY A 118 -4.20 0.37 13.39
C GLY A 118 -3.26 -0.62 14.05
N ILE A 119 -2.15 -0.12 14.60
CA ILE A 119 -1.22 -0.93 15.40
C ILE A 119 -1.98 -1.46 16.63
N GLY A 120 -1.90 -2.77 16.85
CA GLY A 120 -2.63 -3.43 17.93
C GLY A 120 -4.02 -3.95 17.54
N ASN A 121 -4.51 -3.61 16.34
CA ASN A 121 -5.69 -4.29 15.82
C ASN A 121 -5.36 -5.75 15.51
N PRO A 122 -6.25 -6.71 15.83
CA PRO A 122 -6.08 -8.10 15.42
C PRO A 122 -6.27 -8.24 13.91
N HIS A 123 -5.75 -9.32 13.32
CA HIS A 123 -6.12 -9.67 11.95
C HIS A 123 -7.59 -10.08 11.91
N GLY A 124 -8.45 -9.16 11.50
CA GLY A 124 -9.88 -9.39 11.31
C GLY A 124 -10.15 -10.41 10.20
N GLN A 125 -11.12 -11.28 10.43
CA GLN A 125 -11.61 -12.23 9.43
C GLN A 125 -12.89 -11.69 8.80
N LEU A 126 -13.13 -12.03 7.53
CA LEU A 126 -14.40 -11.72 6.88
C LEU A 126 -15.55 -12.39 7.62
N TRP A 127 -16.61 -11.64 7.85
CA TRP A 127 -17.84 -12.13 8.47
C TRP A 127 -19.04 -11.44 7.85
N ARG A 128 -20.23 -11.97 8.09
CA ARG A 128 -21.47 -11.37 7.60
C ARG A 128 -22.35 -10.94 8.76
N THR A 129 -23.03 -9.81 8.58
CA THR A 129 -24.05 -9.31 9.51
C THR A 129 -25.27 -10.23 9.47
N GLN A 130 -26.25 -9.97 10.35
CA GLN A 130 -27.52 -10.70 10.36
C GLN A 130 -28.31 -10.49 9.05
N GLU A 131 -28.12 -9.35 8.39
CA GLU A 131 -28.71 -9.03 7.09
C GLU A 131 -27.93 -9.66 5.92
N GLY A 132 -26.87 -10.41 6.19
CA GLY A 132 -26.05 -11.10 5.20
C GLY A 132 -25.01 -10.23 4.48
N MET A 133 -24.86 -8.96 4.87
CA MET A 133 -23.84 -8.02 4.33
C MET A 133 -22.46 -8.31 4.92
N LEU A 134 -21.39 -7.96 4.18
CA LEU A 134 -20.05 -7.98 4.74
C LEU A 134 -19.95 -6.96 5.89
N GLY A 135 -19.40 -7.41 7.02
CA GLY A 135 -19.14 -6.56 8.18
C GLY A 135 -17.77 -5.88 8.09
N ASP A 136 -17.69 -4.66 8.60
CA ASP A 136 -16.43 -3.93 8.70
C ASP A 136 -15.43 -4.66 9.60
N ILE A 137 -14.15 -4.56 9.29
CA ILE A 137 -13.09 -5.25 10.03
C ILE A 137 -11.97 -4.30 10.45
N LYS A 138 -11.25 -4.71 11.48
CA LYS A 138 -10.04 -4.06 11.95
C LYS A 138 -8.84 -4.93 11.65
N ARG A 139 -7.74 -4.32 11.21
CA ARG A 139 -6.49 -5.02 10.88
C ARG A 139 -5.28 -4.20 11.30
N PRO A 140 -4.12 -4.83 11.50
CA PRO A 140 -2.86 -4.10 11.60
C PRO A 140 -2.59 -3.34 10.29
N PRO A 141 -1.77 -2.27 10.31
CA PRO A 141 -1.43 -1.51 9.12
C PRO A 141 -0.78 -2.40 8.05
N TYR A 142 -1.20 -2.25 6.80
CA TYR A 142 -0.68 -2.99 5.66
C TYR A 142 0.38 -2.19 4.88
N HIS A 143 0.94 -2.77 3.82
CA HIS A 143 2.01 -2.16 3.02
C HIS A 143 1.63 -0.83 2.36
N MET A 144 0.33 -0.56 2.14
CA MET A 144 -0.17 0.73 1.63
C MET A 144 -0.16 1.85 2.68
N CYS A 145 -0.11 1.53 3.97
CA CYS A 145 0.09 2.54 5.02
C CYS A 145 1.49 3.16 4.90
N LEU A 146 1.68 4.36 5.46
CA LEU A 146 3.00 4.98 5.48
C LEU A 146 3.85 4.36 6.60
N TRP A 147 5.05 3.95 6.25
CA TRP A 147 6.04 3.41 7.16
C TRP A 147 7.26 4.31 7.17
N ARG A 148 7.81 4.58 8.34
CA ARG A 148 9.11 5.23 8.42
C ARG A 148 10.11 4.43 7.60
N ARG A 149 10.81 5.09 6.66
CA ARG A 149 11.68 4.41 5.70
C ARG A 149 12.73 3.52 6.38
N GLU A 150 13.35 3.99 7.46
CA GLU A 150 14.37 3.23 8.18
C GLU A 150 13.82 1.92 8.75
N ILE A 151 12.58 1.94 9.26
CA ILE A 151 11.89 0.74 9.73
C ILE A 151 11.57 -0.16 8.53
N ALA A 152 10.97 0.39 7.48
CA ALA A 152 10.62 -0.35 6.28
C ALA A 152 11.84 -1.05 5.65
N GLN A 153 12.97 -0.36 5.56
CA GLN A 153 14.22 -0.87 5.00
C GLN A 153 14.97 -1.84 5.93
N SER A 154 14.56 -1.95 7.20
CA SER A 154 15.18 -2.89 8.14
C SER A 154 14.83 -4.35 7.86
N GLU A 155 13.87 -4.61 6.97
CA GLU A 155 13.46 -5.93 6.53
C GLU A 155 13.30 -5.98 5.01
N GLU A 156 13.83 -7.02 4.38
CA GLU A 156 13.63 -7.26 2.95
C GLU A 156 12.36 -8.08 2.70
N PHE A 157 11.66 -7.81 1.61
CA PHE A 157 10.62 -8.71 1.12
C PHE A 157 11.24 -10.04 0.68
N ARG A 158 10.66 -11.14 1.11
CA ARG A 158 11.08 -12.52 0.78
C ARG A 158 10.01 -13.19 -0.06
N PRO A 159 10.36 -14.01 -1.05
CA PRO A 159 9.38 -14.81 -1.75
C PRO A 159 8.66 -15.74 -0.76
N MET A 160 7.37 -15.50 -0.58
CA MET A 160 6.50 -16.30 0.28
C MET A 160 5.21 -16.61 -0.46
N TYR A 161 4.72 -17.84 -0.27
CA TYR A 161 3.52 -18.31 -0.94
C TYR A 161 2.62 -19.02 0.07
N GLY A 162 1.33 -18.69 0.04
CA GLY A 162 0.31 -19.39 0.79
C GLY A 162 0.03 -20.80 0.24
N ALA A 163 -0.77 -21.56 0.94
CA ALA A 163 -1.10 -22.95 0.59
C ALA A 163 -1.76 -23.08 -0.81
N ASN A 164 -2.40 -22.04 -1.31
CA ASN A 164 -3.01 -21.96 -2.64
C ASN A 164 -2.06 -21.42 -3.72
N GLY A 165 -0.76 -21.24 -3.42
CA GLY A 165 0.23 -20.66 -4.33
C GLY A 165 0.14 -19.13 -4.50
N GLN A 166 -0.73 -18.46 -3.76
CA GLN A 166 -0.82 -16.99 -3.73
C GLN A 166 0.41 -16.40 -3.07
N SER A 167 0.93 -15.30 -3.61
CA SER A 167 2.00 -14.54 -2.97
C SER A 167 1.53 -13.94 -1.65
N THR A 168 2.33 -14.08 -0.61
CA THR A 168 2.09 -13.56 0.75
C THR A 168 3.32 -12.84 1.29
N GLU A 169 4.16 -12.33 0.41
CA GLU A 169 5.42 -11.67 0.72
C GLU A 169 5.22 -10.39 1.54
N ASP A 170 4.11 -9.71 1.33
CA ASP A 170 3.72 -8.51 2.07
C ASP A 170 3.37 -8.85 3.54
N ILE A 171 2.61 -9.91 3.75
CA ILE A 171 2.25 -10.37 5.10
C ILE A 171 3.52 -10.80 5.86
N ASP A 172 4.43 -11.57 5.22
CA ASP A 172 5.69 -11.97 5.84
C ASP A 172 6.54 -10.75 6.23
N TRP A 173 6.64 -9.75 5.33
CA TRP A 173 7.37 -8.52 5.59
C TRP A 173 6.75 -7.74 6.76
N LEU A 174 5.43 -7.56 6.78
CA LEU A 174 4.70 -6.86 7.83
C LEU A 174 4.86 -7.53 9.20
N MET A 175 4.75 -8.86 9.26
CA MET A 175 4.93 -9.62 10.52
C MET A 175 6.31 -9.41 11.14
N ARG A 176 7.34 -9.12 10.33
CA ARG A 176 8.70 -8.80 10.81
C ARG A 176 8.87 -7.31 11.15
N LEU A 177 8.03 -6.42 10.60
CA LEU A 177 8.04 -5.00 10.93
C LEU A 177 7.28 -4.67 12.21
N TYR A 178 6.12 -5.28 12.45
CA TYR A 178 5.26 -4.92 13.59
C TYR A 178 5.99 -4.88 14.94
N PRO A 179 6.91 -5.80 15.29
CA PRO A 179 7.66 -5.71 16.55
C PRO A 179 8.57 -4.50 16.67
N LYS A 180 8.89 -3.83 15.56
CA LYS A 180 9.80 -2.67 15.51
C LYS A 180 9.07 -1.35 15.59
N VAL A 181 7.76 -1.34 15.44
CA VAL A 181 6.91 -0.14 15.39
C VAL A 181 6.34 0.13 16.78
N GLN A 182 6.57 1.33 17.28
CA GLN A 182 6.16 1.75 18.62
C GLN A 182 5.13 2.86 18.61
N THR A 183 5.13 3.69 17.56
CA THR A 183 4.28 4.88 17.48
C THR A 183 3.50 4.92 16.18
N GLU A 184 2.24 5.36 16.29
CA GLU A 184 1.32 5.48 15.17
C GLU A 184 0.59 6.81 15.19
N HIS A 185 0.33 7.37 14.02
CA HIS A 185 -0.70 8.37 13.81
C HIS A 185 -1.77 7.77 12.91
N HIS A 186 -3.02 7.75 13.36
CA HIS A 186 -4.15 7.22 12.59
C HIS A 186 -4.95 8.37 11.96
N ILE A 187 -5.18 8.28 10.66
CA ILE A 187 -6.07 9.19 9.91
C ILE A 187 -7.43 8.51 9.81
N ASP A 188 -8.44 9.05 10.49
CA ASP A 188 -9.81 8.52 10.45
C ASP A 188 -10.53 8.92 9.15
N ALA A 189 -9.99 8.44 8.04
CA ALA A 189 -10.57 8.65 6.71
C ALA A 189 -10.22 7.45 5.78
N PRO A 190 -11.12 7.07 4.86
CA PRO A 190 -10.87 6.01 3.86
C PRO A 190 -10.01 6.57 2.73
N LEU A 191 -8.69 6.54 2.91
CA LEU A 191 -7.74 7.08 1.93
C LEU A 191 -7.41 6.12 0.79
N HIS A 192 -7.60 4.82 0.99
CA HIS A 192 -7.30 3.77 0.02
C HIS A 192 -8.57 3.02 -0.37
N MET A 193 -8.66 2.61 -1.64
CA MET A 193 -9.79 1.85 -2.17
C MET A 193 -9.30 0.57 -2.82
N TYR A 194 -9.67 -0.57 -2.24
CA TYR A 194 -9.37 -1.89 -2.76
C TYR A 194 -10.59 -2.48 -3.46
N ILE A 195 -10.45 -2.80 -4.75
CA ILE A 195 -11.54 -3.38 -5.55
C ILE A 195 -11.14 -4.81 -5.94
N TYR A 196 -11.71 -5.77 -5.24
CA TYR A 196 -11.54 -7.18 -5.54
C TYR A 196 -12.63 -7.67 -6.48
N ASN A 197 -12.22 -8.37 -7.52
CA ASN A 197 -13.12 -9.07 -8.43
C ASN A 197 -12.58 -10.50 -8.64
N SER A 198 -13.33 -11.50 -8.21
CA SER A 198 -12.93 -12.91 -8.27
C SER A 198 -12.62 -13.40 -9.69
N ASN A 199 -13.13 -12.72 -10.73
CA ASN A 199 -12.89 -13.08 -12.12
C ASN A 199 -11.63 -12.43 -12.71
N THR A 200 -11.12 -11.34 -12.14
CA THR A 200 -10.03 -10.53 -12.74
C THR A 200 -8.84 -10.31 -11.83
N THR A 201 -8.99 -10.47 -10.51
CA THR A 201 -7.91 -10.24 -9.57
C THR A 201 -6.81 -11.30 -9.72
N ALA A 202 -5.58 -10.86 -9.99
CA ALA A 202 -4.46 -11.71 -10.38
C ALA A 202 -4.05 -12.76 -9.32
N SER A 203 -4.40 -12.54 -8.06
CA SER A 203 -4.12 -13.48 -6.96
C SER A 203 -4.85 -14.83 -7.09
N LEU A 204 -5.89 -14.91 -7.95
CA LEU A 204 -6.68 -16.13 -8.17
C LEU A 204 -6.42 -16.81 -9.50
N VAL A 205 -5.60 -16.24 -10.38
CA VAL A 205 -5.27 -16.88 -11.66
C VAL A 205 -4.31 -18.05 -11.40
N PRO A 206 -4.67 -19.31 -11.77
CA PRO A 206 -3.79 -20.45 -11.62
C PRO A 206 -2.43 -20.24 -12.25
N GLN A 207 -1.36 -20.80 -11.65
CA GLN A 207 0.01 -20.63 -12.14
C GLN A 207 0.22 -21.09 -13.59
N GLU A 208 -0.60 -21.99 -14.10
CA GLU A 208 -0.56 -22.50 -15.48
C GLU A 208 -0.97 -21.44 -16.53
N GLN A 209 -1.55 -20.30 -16.11
CA GLN A 209 -2.00 -19.21 -16.99
C GLN A 209 -1.26 -17.88 -16.75
N ARG A 210 -0.21 -17.90 -15.93
CA ARG A 210 0.59 -16.69 -15.61
C ARG A 210 1.83 -16.56 -16.48
#